data_f21c8eb515f2e96031366a564a79953f
#
_entry.id   f21c8eb515f2e96031366a564a79953f
#
_cell.length_a   1.000
_cell.length_b   1.000
_cell.length_c   1.000
_cell.angle_alpha   90.00
_cell.angle_beta   90.00
_cell.angle_gamma   90.00
#
_symmetry.space_group_name_H-M   'P 1'
#
loop_
_entity.id
_entity.type
_entity.pdbx_description
1 polymer ?
#
loop_
_entity_poly.entity_id
_entity_poly.type
_entity_poly.pdbx_seq_one_letter_code
_entity_poly.pdbx_strand_id
1 'polypeptide(L)'
;MKHWVIAILAAIAYSATAEIIELRTKNASCRIDLNGARMLSFRVGGDELLWNDNPPQTRASDWAHGGIPVCWPRFGVDESGAIHGRAWRREFTVKSRNDDSARSEVLLFLEEGPARLDYSIVLTDALTLEITTVNFGTNDFACSFGLHPYLRVAEREKSTVEGIDGLSFEDDPSRPKPERGVWHGSLQLTDSIDRIFRLQGTEAFTLHDPLRRLTLTVECEGASHLNIWNPGPEKLCPGVVPGDEWRRFVCVEPIFVGGADGAPVPIPPGGRRSLKTTMRARAAERTCDK
;
A
#
# COMPACT_ATOMS: atom_id res chain seq x y z
N MET A 1 -5.69 10.34 -65.30
CA MET A 1 -5.49 9.25 -64.35
C MET A 1 -4.82 9.83 -63.12
N LYS A 2 -5.57 9.97 -62.02
CA LYS A 2 -5.05 10.52 -60.73
C LYS A 2 -4.67 9.36 -59.84
N HIS A 3 -3.35 9.19 -59.57
CA HIS A 3 -2.85 8.19 -58.63
C HIS A 3 -3.01 8.71 -57.19
N TRP A 4 -3.83 8.03 -56.42
CA TRP A 4 -3.91 8.23 -54.96
C TRP A 4 -2.85 7.35 -54.30
N VAL A 5 -1.90 7.97 -53.61
CA VAL A 5 -0.95 7.28 -52.74
C VAL A 5 -1.61 7.20 -51.35
N ILE A 6 -1.95 5.97 -50.95
CA ILE A 6 -2.43 5.69 -49.61
C ILE A 6 -1.20 5.49 -48.72
N ALA A 7 -0.91 6.44 -47.85
CA ALA A 7 0.09 6.30 -46.83
C ALA A 7 -0.52 5.49 -45.64
N ILE A 8 -0.05 4.25 -45.51
CA ILE A 8 -0.38 3.39 -44.35
C ILE A 8 0.54 3.84 -43.21
N LEU A 9 -0.01 4.59 -42.26
CA LEU A 9 0.62 4.85 -40.96
C LEU A 9 0.49 3.59 -40.11
N ALA A 10 1.59 2.81 -40.04
CA ALA A 10 1.71 1.72 -39.07
C ALA A 10 1.83 2.36 -37.66
N ALA A 11 0.76 2.29 -36.88
CA ALA A 11 0.81 2.58 -35.48
C ALA A 11 1.64 1.47 -34.80
N ILE A 12 2.88 1.79 -34.44
CA ILE A 12 3.69 0.95 -33.56
C ILE A 12 3.06 1.04 -32.18
N ALA A 13 2.29 0.03 -31.80
CA ALA A 13 1.86 -0.14 -30.43
C ALA A 13 3.11 -0.43 -29.60
N TYR A 14 3.61 0.59 -28.91
CA TYR A 14 4.65 0.45 -27.91
C TYR A 14 4.00 -0.29 -26.73
N SER A 15 4.16 -1.60 -26.66
CA SER A 15 3.94 -2.36 -25.45
C SER A 15 5.08 -1.98 -24.50
N ALA A 16 4.85 -0.97 -23.66
CA ALA A 16 5.76 -0.68 -22.58
C ALA A 16 5.78 -1.90 -21.66
N THR A 17 6.83 -2.69 -21.75
CA THR A 17 7.10 -3.72 -20.75
C THR A 17 7.34 -2.99 -19.44
N ALA A 18 6.52 -3.28 -18.41
CA ALA A 18 6.68 -2.71 -17.09
C ALA A 18 8.13 -2.87 -16.62
N GLU A 19 8.79 -1.77 -16.30
CA GLU A 19 10.16 -1.81 -15.79
C GLU A 19 10.09 -2.23 -14.31
N ILE A 20 10.67 -3.40 -14.02
CA ILE A 20 10.70 -3.99 -12.68
C ILE A 20 12.07 -3.78 -12.06
N ILE A 21 12.11 -3.11 -10.91
CA ILE A 21 13.28 -3.06 -10.04
C ILE A 21 13.22 -4.21 -9.06
N GLU A 22 14.33 -4.89 -8.89
CA GLU A 22 14.52 -5.87 -7.83
C GLU A 22 15.62 -5.40 -6.89
N LEU A 23 15.31 -5.37 -5.58
CA LEU A 23 16.27 -5.18 -4.50
C LEU A 23 16.47 -6.52 -3.79
N ARG A 24 17.72 -6.80 -3.43
CA ARG A 24 18.10 -8.05 -2.75
C ARG A 24 19.11 -7.79 -1.65
N THR A 25 18.94 -8.52 -0.55
CA THR A 25 19.96 -8.72 0.48
C THR A 25 20.20 -10.22 0.65
N LYS A 26 21.03 -10.61 1.61
CA LYS A 26 21.28 -12.02 1.89
C LYS A 26 20.01 -12.80 2.25
N ASN A 27 19.08 -12.19 3.00
CA ASN A 27 17.91 -12.85 3.58
C ASN A 27 16.58 -12.37 3.04
N ALA A 28 16.56 -11.25 2.31
CA ALA A 28 15.33 -10.64 1.84
C ALA A 28 15.41 -10.21 0.37
N SER A 29 14.26 -10.10 -0.28
CA SER A 29 14.12 -9.52 -1.62
C SER A 29 12.80 -8.81 -1.77
N CYS A 30 12.77 -7.78 -2.62
CA CYS A 30 11.52 -7.16 -3.05
C CYS A 30 11.56 -6.80 -4.54
N ARG A 31 10.37 -6.70 -5.15
CA ARG A 31 10.19 -6.35 -6.56
C ARG A 31 9.22 -5.19 -6.66
N ILE A 32 9.61 -4.17 -7.42
CA ILE A 32 8.87 -2.92 -7.57
C ILE A 32 8.59 -2.71 -9.06
N ASP A 33 7.33 -2.49 -9.42
CA ASP A 33 6.93 -2.03 -10.75
C ASP A 33 7.02 -0.50 -10.78
N LEU A 34 7.81 0.08 -11.67
CA LEU A 34 7.91 1.53 -11.80
C LEU A 34 6.59 2.19 -12.22
N ASN A 35 5.70 1.46 -12.89
CA ASN A 35 4.35 1.92 -13.12
C ASN A 35 3.54 1.85 -11.80
N GLY A 36 3.33 2.99 -11.19
CA GLY A 36 2.69 3.14 -9.88
C GLY A 36 3.63 2.97 -8.70
N ALA A 37 4.92 2.72 -8.92
CA ALA A 37 5.91 2.35 -7.90
C ALA A 37 5.40 1.25 -6.96
N ARG A 38 4.58 0.35 -7.51
CA ARG A 38 3.91 -0.70 -6.74
C ARG A 38 4.89 -1.79 -6.32
N MET A 39 4.98 -2.04 -5.03
CA MET A 39 5.69 -3.21 -4.53
C MET A 39 4.92 -4.47 -4.90
N LEU A 40 5.49 -5.33 -5.73
CA LEU A 40 4.85 -6.57 -6.22
C LEU A 40 5.14 -7.76 -5.32
N SER A 41 6.27 -7.75 -4.61
CA SER A 41 6.73 -8.88 -3.80
C SER A 41 7.62 -8.36 -2.70
N PHE A 42 7.49 -8.92 -1.51
CA PHE A 42 8.42 -8.77 -0.40
C PHE A 42 8.62 -10.13 0.26
N ARG A 43 9.86 -10.62 0.24
CA ARG A 43 10.20 -11.96 0.76
C ARG A 43 11.28 -11.87 1.82
N VAL A 44 11.10 -12.66 2.87
CA VAL A 44 12.09 -12.85 3.93
C VAL A 44 12.28 -14.35 4.16
N GLY A 45 13.52 -14.84 4.11
CA GLY A 45 13.79 -16.26 4.26
C GLY A 45 13.13 -17.18 3.22
N GLY A 46 12.70 -16.60 2.08
CA GLY A 46 11.97 -17.31 1.03
C GLY A 46 10.44 -17.20 1.12
N ASP A 47 9.88 -16.80 2.26
CA ASP A 47 8.44 -16.59 2.45
C ASP A 47 7.95 -15.30 1.78
N GLU A 48 6.91 -15.40 0.94
CA GLU A 48 6.22 -14.24 0.37
C GLU A 48 5.27 -13.63 1.41
N LEU A 49 5.45 -12.34 1.68
CA LEU A 49 4.70 -11.61 2.71
C LEU A 49 3.56 -10.77 2.14
N LEU A 50 3.53 -10.59 0.82
CA LEU A 50 2.46 -9.85 0.14
C LEU A 50 1.54 -10.81 -0.62
N TRP A 51 0.28 -10.48 -0.61
CA TRP A 51 -0.69 -11.07 -1.52
C TRP A 51 -0.76 -10.22 -2.79
N ASN A 52 -0.79 -10.88 -3.94
CA ASN A 52 -1.05 -10.27 -5.23
C ASN A 52 -2.09 -11.08 -5.98
N ASP A 53 -2.93 -10.39 -6.72
CA ASP A 53 -3.73 -11.00 -7.76
C ASP A 53 -2.79 -11.47 -8.87
N ASN A 54 -2.79 -12.78 -9.16
CA ASN A 54 -1.90 -13.36 -10.18
C ASN A 54 -2.73 -14.19 -11.19
N PRO A 55 -2.76 -13.83 -12.46
CA PRO A 55 -2.01 -12.74 -13.10
C PRO A 55 -2.59 -11.36 -12.76
N PRO A 56 -1.76 -10.31 -12.70
CA PRO A 56 -2.23 -8.97 -12.41
C PRO A 56 -3.22 -8.56 -13.51
N GLN A 57 -4.49 -8.44 -13.13
CA GLN A 57 -5.55 -7.95 -13.99
C GLN A 57 -5.45 -6.43 -14.10
N THR A 58 -4.43 -5.93 -14.77
CA THR A 58 -4.30 -4.50 -15.06
C THR A 58 -5.21 -4.14 -16.23
N ARG A 59 -6.48 -3.91 -15.95
CA ARG A 59 -7.27 -3.05 -16.84
C ARG A 59 -6.84 -1.62 -16.54
N ALA A 60 -6.64 -0.82 -17.58
CA ALA A 60 -6.21 0.57 -17.44
C ALA A 60 -7.17 1.45 -16.61
N SER A 61 -8.34 0.95 -16.27
CA SER A 61 -9.41 1.61 -15.50
C SER A 61 -9.56 1.12 -14.07
N ASP A 62 -9.00 -0.05 -13.71
CA ASP A 62 -9.29 -0.68 -12.44
C ASP A 62 -8.13 -0.48 -11.45
N TRP A 63 -8.46 -0.24 -10.17
CA TRP A 63 -7.49 -0.22 -9.08
C TRP A 63 -6.67 -1.52 -9.05
N ALA A 64 -5.36 -1.39 -8.96
CA ALA A 64 -4.47 -2.55 -8.93
C ALA A 64 -4.46 -3.17 -7.54
N HIS A 65 -5.20 -4.24 -7.34
CA HIS A 65 -5.20 -4.99 -6.10
C HIS A 65 -3.92 -5.79 -5.91
N GLY A 66 -3.48 -5.91 -4.65
CA GLY A 66 -2.31 -6.70 -4.27
C GLY A 66 -1.00 -5.94 -4.25
N GLY A 67 -0.03 -6.51 -3.55
CA GLY A 67 1.25 -5.87 -3.28
C GLY A 67 1.14 -4.70 -2.32
N ILE A 68 1.85 -3.60 -2.62
CA ILE A 68 1.74 -2.33 -1.90
C ILE A 68 1.57 -1.20 -2.91
N PRO A 69 0.34 -0.87 -3.30
CA PRO A 69 0.04 0.31 -4.08
C PRO A 69 0.31 1.60 -3.32
N VAL A 70 0.63 2.67 -4.07
CA VAL A 70 0.82 4.03 -3.54
C VAL A 70 -0.45 4.83 -3.79
N CYS A 71 -1.10 5.29 -2.73
CA CYS A 71 -2.25 6.18 -2.77
C CYS A 71 -1.77 7.62 -2.69
N TRP A 72 -1.88 8.38 -3.80
CA TRP A 72 -1.47 9.78 -3.86
C TRP A 72 -2.04 10.46 -5.14
N PRO A 73 -2.39 11.75 -5.12
CA PRO A 73 -2.44 12.69 -4.01
C PRO A 73 -3.73 12.60 -3.17
N ARG A 74 -4.47 11.52 -3.31
CA ARG A 74 -5.69 11.21 -2.57
C ARG A 74 -5.67 9.80 -2.01
N PHE A 75 -6.10 9.64 -0.76
CA PHE A 75 -6.49 8.36 -0.17
C PHE A 75 -8.04 8.28 -0.13
N GLY A 76 -8.61 7.11 -0.38
CA GLY A 76 -10.06 6.94 -0.51
C GLY A 76 -10.60 7.42 -1.86
N VAL A 77 -11.91 7.66 -1.93
CA VAL A 77 -12.61 8.09 -3.15
C VAL A 77 -12.65 9.61 -3.20
N ASP A 78 -12.38 10.21 -4.35
CA ASP A 78 -12.52 11.65 -4.57
C ASP A 78 -13.92 12.03 -5.09
N GLU A 79 -14.17 13.33 -5.24
CA GLU A 79 -15.45 13.87 -5.70
C GLU A 79 -15.84 13.41 -7.13
N SER A 80 -14.86 12.97 -7.94
CA SER A 80 -15.11 12.43 -9.28
C SER A 80 -15.41 10.92 -9.27
N GLY A 81 -15.32 10.27 -8.10
CA GLY A 81 -15.43 8.83 -7.95
C GLY A 81 -14.13 8.07 -8.25
N ALA A 82 -13.02 8.78 -8.48
CA ALA A 82 -11.73 8.13 -8.65
C ALA A 82 -11.17 7.67 -7.30
N ILE A 83 -10.61 6.45 -7.27
CA ILE A 83 -10.09 5.84 -6.06
C ILE A 83 -8.57 6.05 -5.92
N HIS A 84 -8.13 6.41 -4.72
CA HIS A 84 -6.73 6.47 -4.30
C HIS A 84 -5.82 7.36 -5.15
N GLY A 85 -6.38 8.40 -5.76
CA GLY A 85 -5.65 9.33 -6.59
C GLY A 85 -5.13 8.72 -7.90
N ARG A 86 -3.94 9.12 -8.36
CA ARG A 86 -3.45 8.76 -9.69
C ARG A 86 -2.03 8.20 -9.72
N ALA A 87 -1.28 8.27 -8.62
CA ALA A 87 0.11 7.83 -8.58
C ALA A 87 0.27 6.36 -9.02
N TRP A 88 -0.65 5.50 -8.62
CA TRP A 88 -0.65 4.07 -8.95
C TRP A 88 -0.78 3.74 -10.45
N ARG A 89 -1.05 4.75 -11.32
CA ARG A 89 -1.13 4.63 -12.79
C ARG A 89 -0.02 5.38 -13.50
N ARG A 90 0.92 5.96 -12.77
CA ARG A 90 1.96 6.82 -13.32
C ARG A 90 3.31 6.14 -13.21
N GLU A 91 4.12 6.32 -14.20
CA GLU A 91 5.51 5.87 -14.16
C GLU A 91 6.34 6.76 -13.24
N PHE A 92 7.04 6.13 -12.29
CA PHE A 92 7.96 6.80 -11.38
C PHE A 92 9.37 6.81 -11.98
N THR A 93 10.10 7.87 -11.71
CA THR A 93 11.48 8.03 -12.14
C THR A 93 12.43 7.60 -11.02
N VAL A 94 13.45 6.83 -11.37
CA VAL A 94 14.54 6.47 -10.45
C VAL A 94 15.46 7.68 -10.27
N LYS A 95 15.59 8.16 -9.03
CA LYS A 95 16.50 9.24 -8.67
C LYS A 95 17.87 8.74 -8.27
N SER A 96 17.91 7.66 -7.50
CA SER A 96 19.13 6.99 -7.08
C SER A 96 18.86 5.54 -6.69
N ARG A 97 19.89 4.70 -6.82
CA ARG A 97 19.87 3.31 -6.38
C ARG A 97 21.23 2.95 -5.82
N ASN A 98 21.24 2.18 -4.74
CA ASN A 98 22.44 1.62 -4.16
C ASN A 98 22.16 0.18 -3.70
N ASP A 99 22.98 -0.77 -4.13
CA ASP A 99 22.83 -2.17 -3.82
C ASP A 99 24.06 -2.69 -3.07
N ASP A 100 23.82 -3.24 -1.88
CA ASP A 100 24.80 -3.91 -1.05
C ASP A 100 24.16 -5.21 -0.50
N SER A 101 24.98 -6.18 -0.15
CA SER A 101 24.51 -7.49 0.35
C SER A 101 23.76 -7.42 1.68
N ALA A 102 23.95 -6.36 2.47
CA ALA A 102 23.28 -6.12 3.73
C ALA A 102 22.14 -5.08 3.61
N ARG A 103 22.23 -4.20 2.59
CA ARG A 103 21.30 -3.10 2.39
C ARG A 103 21.18 -2.76 0.91
N SER A 104 19.99 -2.89 0.35
CA SER A 104 19.67 -2.37 -0.98
C SER A 104 18.65 -1.27 -0.87
N GLU A 105 18.79 -0.21 -1.68
CA GLU A 105 17.88 0.92 -1.61
C GLU A 105 17.65 1.57 -2.97
N VAL A 106 16.47 2.14 -3.15
CA VAL A 106 16.11 2.95 -4.30
C VAL A 106 15.27 4.15 -3.86
N LEU A 107 15.56 5.30 -4.45
CA LEU A 107 14.75 6.51 -4.32
C LEU A 107 14.05 6.77 -5.66
N LEU A 108 12.74 6.78 -5.62
CA LEU A 108 11.85 7.06 -6.76
C LEU A 108 11.20 8.42 -6.55
N PHE A 109 10.73 9.05 -7.63
CA PHE A 109 9.88 10.23 -7.53
C PHE A 109 8.84 10.29 -8.65
N LEU A 110 7.78 11.03 -8.37
CA LEU A 110 6.72 11.40 -9.30
C LEU A 110 6.38 12.88 -9.11
N GLU A 111 6.34 13.65 -10.21
CA GLU A 111 5.88 15.03 -10.18
C GLU A 111 4.47 15.14 -10.77
N GLU A 112 3.61 15.90 -10.09
CA GLU A 112 2.27 16.22 -10.55
C GLU A 112 1.87 17.63 -10.13
N GLY A 113 1.73 18.54 -11.13
CA GLY A 113 1.42 19.93 -10.88
C GLY A 113 2.45 20.62 -9.98
N PRO A 114 2.02 21.25 -8.86
CA PRO A 114 2.93 21.96 -7.97
C PRO A 114 3.57 21.05 -6.91
N ALA A 115 3.37 19.74 -6.97
CA ALA A 115 3.85 18.83 -5.95
C ALA A 115 4.70 17.69 -6.51
N ARG A 116 5.55 17.13 -5.66
CA ARG A 116 6.33 15.93 -5.92
C ARG A 116 6.12 14.94 -4.79
N LEU A 117 5.96 13.68 -5.16
CA LEU A 117 6.04 12.54 -4.28
C LEU A 117 7.42 11.91 -4.41
N ASP A 118 8.22 11.95 -3.36
CA ASP A 118 9.45 11.15 -3.23
C ASP A 118 9.10 9.83 -2.53
N TYR A 119 9.62 8.70 -3.03
CA TYR A 119 9.40 7.38 -2.44
C TYR A 119 10.73 6.66 -2.24
N SER A 120 11.14 6.56 -0.99
CA SER A 120 12.34 5.83 -0.56
C SER A 120 11.97 4.41 -0.17
N ILE A 121 12.67 3.44 -0.73
CA ILE A 121 12.51 2.01 -0.46
C ILE A 121 13.86 1.48 -0.02
N VAL A 122 13.92 0.94 1.19
CA VAL A 122 15.14 0.39 1.79
C VAL A 122 14.87 -1.03 2.25
N LEU A 123 15.65 -1.95 1.73
CA LEU A 123 15.63 -3.36 2.08
C LEU A 123 16.86 -3.75 2.90
N THR A 124 16.63 -4.31 4.07
CA THR A 124 17.60 -4.97 4.93
C THR A 124 17.05 -6.36 5.30
N ASP A 125 17.08 -6.77 6.58
CA ASP A 125 16.22 -7.84 7.12
C ASP A 125 14.78 -7.37 7.33
N ALA A 126 14.53 -6.08 7.09
CA ALA A 126 13.22 -5.44 7.10
C ALA A 126 13.04 -4.65 5.81
N LEU A 127 11.79 -4.34 5.48
CA LEU A 127 11.43 -3.42 4.41
C LEU A 127 10.99 -2.10 5.03
N THR A 128 11.73 -1.02 4.72
CA THR A 128 11.35 0.34 5.12
C THR A 128 10.92 1.11 3.88
N LEU A 129 9.73 1.68 3.94
CA LEU A 129 9.09 2.47 2.90
C LEU A 129 8.80 3.86 3.45
N GLU A 130 9.25 4.90 2.76
CA GLU A 130 8.96 6.28 3.14
C GLU A 130 8.47 7.06 1.93
N ILE A 131 7.26 7.57 2.01
CA ILE A 131 6.69 8.48 1.02
C ILE A 131 6.67 9.90 1.57
N THR A 132 7.13 10.86 0.77
CA THR A 132 7.19 12.28 1.14
C THR A 132 6.55 13.13 0.06
N THR A 133 5.48 13.83 0.40
CA THR A 133 4.91 14.86 -0.46
C THR A 133 5.61 16.18 -0.21
N VAL A 134 6.09 16.83 -1.27
CA VAL A 134 6.73 18.16 -1.25
C VAL A 134 5.89 19.10 -2.11
N ASN A 135 5.45 20.22 -1.54
CA ASN A 135 4.77 21.28 -2.27
C ASN A 135 5.80 22.36 -2.65
N PHE A 136 6.12 22.48 -3.93
CA PHE A 136 6.99 23.55 -4.48
C PHE A 136 6.20 24.65 -5.22
N GLY A 137 4.87 24.59 -5.12
CA GLY A 137 3.99 25.63 -5.63
C GLY A 137 3.93 26.88 -4.75
N THR A 138 3.12 27.84 -5.16
CA THR A 138 2.92 29.13 -4.47
C THR A 138 1.66 29.15 -3.59
N ASN A 139 0.82 28.13 -3.67
CA ASN A 139 -0.40 27.96 -2.89
C ASN A 139 -0.34 26.65 -2.11
N ASP A 140 -1.23 26.50 -1.12
CA ASP A 140 -1.41 25.25 -0.41
C ASP A 140 -1.74 24.12 -1.39
N PHE A 141 -1.10 22.97 -1.19
CA PHE A 141 -1.41 21.73 -1.89
C PHE A 141 -2.15 20.80 -0.95
N ALA A 142 -3.45 20.65 -1.17
CA ALA A 142 -4.25 19.74 -0.36
C ALA A 142 -4.07 18.29 -0.84
N CYS A 143 -3.55 17.42 0.02
CA CYS A 143 -3.42 16.00 -0.29
C CYS A 143 -3.69 15.10 0.91
N SER A 144 -4.11 13.88 0.61
CA SER A 144 -4.08 12.75 1.54
C SER A 144 -3.39 11.59 0.83
N PHE A 145 -2.62 10.81 1.57
CA PHE A 145 -1.78 9.79 0.96
C PHE A 145 -1.52 8.62 1.90
N GLY A 146 -1.09 7.51 1.36
CA GLY A 146 -0.75 6.33 2.13
C GLY A 146 -0.16 5.21 1.29
N LEU A 147 0.19 4.15 1.99
CA LEU A 147 0.58 2.88 1.42
C LEU A 147 -0.52 1.85 1.71
N HIS A 148 -0.85 1.03 0.72
CA HIS A 148 -1.96 0.07 0.82
C HIS A 148 -1.44 -1.39 0.76
N PRO A 149 -0.71 -1.87 1.79
CA PRO A 149 -0.13 -3.20 1.77
C PRO A 149 -1.18 -4.29 1.94
N TYR A 150 -1.22 -5.21 0.98
CA TYR A 150 -1.98 -6.45 1.03
C TYR A 150 -1.12 -7.52 1.68
N LEU A 151 -1.17 -7.62 3.00
CA LEU A 151 -0.38 -8.57 3.76
C LEU A 151 -0.95 -9.99 3.62
N ARG A 152 -0.11 -10.92 3.15
CA ARG A 152 -0.52 -12.30 2.91
C ARG A 152 -0.69 -13.07 4.21
N VAL A 153 -1.81 -13.77 4.32
CA VAL A 153 -2.11 -14.72 5.39
C VAL A 153 -2.51 -16.08 4.81
N ALA A 154 -2.39 -17.15 5.60
CA ALA A 154 -2.88 -18.48 5.20
C ALA A 154 -4.41 -18.52 5.20
N GLU A 155 -5.02 -18.07 6.30
CA GLU A 155 -6.46 -17.91 6.47
C GLU A 155 -6.69 -16.69 7.36
N ARG A 156 -7.39 -15.67 6.84
CA ARG A 156 -7.59 -14.44 7.60
C ARG A 156 -8.38 -14.64 8.89
N GLU A 157 -9.36 -15.55 8.89
CA GLU A 157 -10.20 -15.86 10.06
C GLU A 157 -9.43 -16.50 11.21
N LYS A 158 -8.22 -16.99 10.93
CA LYS A 158 -7.28 -17.52 11.93
C LYS A 158 -6.23 -16.50 12.35
N SER A 159 -6.19 -15.35 11.66
CA SER A 159 -5.20 -14.31 11.89
C SER A 159 -5.74 -13.21 12.78
N THR A 160 -4.85 -12.53 13.51
CA THR A 160 -5.20 -11.41 14.40
C THR A 160 -4.28 -10.23 14.16
N VAL A 161 -4.81 -9.02 14.39
CA VAL A 161 -4.02 -7.78 14.43
C VAL A 161 -4.01 -7.25 15.85
N GLU A 162 -2.82 -6.98 16.38
CA GLU A 162 -2.56 -6.38 17.68
C GLU A 162 -1.95 -4.99 17.54
N GLY A 163 -1.91 -4.23 18.64
CA GLY A 163 -1.36 -2.87 18.69
C GLY A 163 -2.40 -1.77 18.54
N ILE A 164 -3.68 -2.12 18.40
CA ILE A 164 -4.79 -1.17 18.22
C ILE A 164 -5.60 -0.94 19.52
N ASP A 165 -5.27 -1.63 20.61
CA ASP A 165 -5.96 -1.45 21.90
C ASP A 165 -5.86 -0.01 22.38
N GLY A 166 -6.99 0.56 22.78
CA GLY A 166 -7.09 1.94 23.25
C GLY A 166 -7.14 3.01 22.14
N LEU A 167 -7.00 2.64 20.85
CA LEU A 167 -7.13 3.58 19.75
C LEU A 167 -8.60 3.90 19.47
N SER A 168 -8.88 5.17 19.18
CA SER A 168 -10.19 5.55 18.62
C SER A 168 -10.28 5.10 17.19
N PHE A 169 -11.47 4.63 16.81
CA PHE A 169 -11.74 4.16 15.45
C PHE A 169 -13.06 4.69 14.89
N GLU A 170 -13.14 4.71 13.58
CA GLU A 170 -14.38 4.92 12.82
C GLU A 170 -14.40 3.94 11.64
N ASP A 171 -15.56 3.36 11.35
CA ASP A 171 -15.79 2.61 10.11
C ASP A 171 -15.98 3.56 8.94
N ASP A 172 -15.70 3.08 7.72
CA ASP A 172 -16.05 3.81 6.51
C ASP A 172 -17.53 4.20 6.55
N PRO A 173 -17.88 5.49 6.36
CA PRO A 173 -19.25 5.99 6.46
C PRO A 173 -20.20 5.39 5.41
N SER A 174 -19.68 4.81 4.34
CA SER A 174 -20.50 4.14 3.31
C SER A 174 -21.01 2.77 3.74
N ARG A 175 -20.52 2.21 4.86
CA ARG A 175 -21.01 0.94 5.39
C ARG A 175 -22.48 1.05 5.85
N PRO A 176 -23.26 -0.03 5.76
CA PRO A 176 -24.67 -0.04 6.17
C PRO A 176 -24.90 0.35 7.63
N LYS A 177 -23.93 0.08 8.51
CA LYS A 177 -23.97 0.40 9.95
C LYS A 177 -22.54 0.76 10.39
N PRO A 178 -22.06 1.96 10.08
CA PRO A 178 -20.72 2.37 10.51
C PRO A 178 -20.68 2.53 12.02
N GLU A 179 -19.65 1.95 12.63
CA GLU A 179 -19.37 2.06 14.05
C GLU A 179 -18.23 3.04 14.30
N ARG A 180 -18.19 3.60 15.50
CA ARG A 180 -17.09 4.42 16.00
C ARG A 180 -16.97 4.26 17.51
N GLY A 181 -15.76 4.42 18.02
CA GLY A 181 -15.51 4.28 19.46
C GLY A 181 -14.04 4.17 19.78
N VAL A 182 -13.75 3.51 20.90
CA VAL A 182 -12.40 3.09 21.29
C VAL A 182 -12.34 1.58 21.17
N TRP A 183 -11.30 1.07 20.50
CA TRP A 183 -11.11 -0.36 20.33
C TRP A 183 -10.51 -0.97 21.59
N HIS A 184 -10.88 -2.22 21.91
CA HIS A 184 -10.34 -2.97 23.02
C HIS A 184 -9.82 -4.35 22.60
N GLY A 185 -8.57 -4.62 22.95
CA GLY A 185 -7.90 -5.89 22.67
C GLY A 185 -7.38 -6.02 21.23
N SER A 186 -7.15 -7.27 20.80
CA SER A 186 -6.74 -7.60 19.44
C SER A 186 -7.95 -7.65 18.50
N LEU A 187 -7.71 -7.48 17.21
CA LEU A 187 -8.72 -7.60 16.17
C LEU A 187 -8.66 -8.98 15.54
N GLN A 188 -9.73 -9.76 15.71
CA GLN A 188 -9.95 -11.02 14.97
C GLN A 188 -10.59 -10.70 13.63
N LEU A 189 -10.05 -11.24 12.55
CA LEU A 189 -10.48 -10.94 11.19
C LEU A 189 -11.61 -11.87 10.71
N THR A 190 -12.78 -11.85 11.36
CA THR A 190 -13.92 -12.75 11.05
C THR A 190 -14.85 -12.17 9.99
N ASP A 191 -15.09 -10.86 10.03
CA ASP A 191 -16.06 -10.16 9.19
C ASP A 191 -15.40 -9.22 8.18
N SER A 192 -16.17 -8.69 7.24
CA SER A 192 -15.71 -7.59 6.39
C SER A 192 -15.31 -6.41 7.26
N ILE A 193 -14.17 -5.81 6.97
CA ILE A 193 -13.65 -4.68 7.72
C ILE A 193 -13.19 -3.57 6.77
N ASP A 194 -13.55 -2.34 7.11
CA ASP A 194 -13.04 -1.11 6.57
C ASP A 194 -13.09 -0.10 7.70
N ARG A 195 -11.98 -0.03 8.46
CA ARG A 195 -11.94 0.65 9.76
C ARG A 195 -10.67 1.46 9.90
N ILE A 196 -10.85 2.75 10.16
CA ILE A 196 -9.78 3.72 10.33
C ILE A 196 -9.54 3.96 11.81
N PHE A 197 -8.32 3.70 12.26
CA PHE A 197 -7.84 3.96 13.63
C PHE A 197 -7.01 5.25 13.64
N ARG A 198 -7.30 6.14 14.56
CA ARG A 198 -6.54 7.37 14.74
C ARG A 198 -5.26 7.10 15.52
N LEU A 199 -4.11 7.46 14.95
CA LEU A 199 -2.80 7.31 15.56
C LEU A 199 -2.43 8.52 16.43
N GLN A 200 -1.59 8.29 17.44
CA GLN A 200 -1.13 9.33 18.37
C GLN A 200 0.36 9.65 18.23
N GLY A 201 1.07 8.88 17.40
CA GLY A 201 2.52 9.04 17.18
C GLY A 201 3.14 7.95 16.36
N THR A 202 4.31 7.48 16.77
CA THR A 202 4.92 6.27 16.19
C THR A 202 4.33 5.05 16.88
N GLU A 203 3.71 4.19 16.11
CA GLU A 203 3.00 3.02 16.61
C GLU A 203 3.39 1.77 15.80
N ALA A 204 3.23 0.62 16.43
CA ALA A 204 3.55 -0.68 15.83
C ALA A 204 2.35 -1.62 15.94
N PHE A 205 2.02 -2.22 14.82
CA PHE A 205 0.94 -3.19 14.69
C PHE A 205 1.51 -4.55 14.35
N THR A 206 0.94 -5.59 14.89
CA THR A 206 1.44 -6.95 14.69
C THR A 206 0.35 -7.84 14.11
N LEU A 207 0.60 -8.34 12.92
CA LEU A 207 -0.23 -9.36 12.28
C LEU A 207 0.33 -10.74 12.68
N HIS A 208 -0.50 -11.54 13.35
CA HIS A 208 -0.22 -12.93 13.68
C HIS A 208 -0.91 -13.86 12.69
N ASP A 209 -0.14 -14.71 12.04
CA ASP A 209 -0.63 -15.81 11.18
C ASP A 209 -0.13 -17.15 11.76
N PRO A 210 -0.92 -17.78 12.65
CA PRO A 210 -0.52 -19.01 13.32
C PRO A 210 -0.35 -20.19 12.35
N LEU A 211 -1.11 -20.23 11.26
CA LEU A 211 -1.01 -21.32 10.28
C LEU A 211 0.31 -21.26 9.49
N ARG A 212 0.83 -20.06 9.22
CA ARG A 212 2.16 -19.86 8.63
C ARG A 212 3.26 -19.82 9.69
N ARG A 213 2.90 -19.81 10.97
CA ARG A 213 3.83 -19.59 12.08
C ARG A 213 4.64 -18.32 11.89
N LEU A 214 3.95 -17.26 11.46
CA LEU A 214 4.54 -16.00 11.08
C LEU A 214 3.94 -14.85 11.91
N THR A 215 4.83 -13.97 12.33
CA THR A 215 4.46 -12.67 12.90
C THR A 215 5.05 -11.58 11.99
N LEU A 216 4.21 -10.65 11.56
CA LEU A 216 4.62 -9.49 10.76
C LEU A 216 4.31 -8.22 11.53
N THR A 217 5.36 -7.48 11.91
CA THR A 217 5.21 -6.17 12.55
C THR A 217 5.26 -5.07 11.50
N VAL A 218 4.32 -4.12 11.58
CA VAL A 218 4.22 -2.90 10.76
C VAL A 218 4.36 -1.71 11.70
N GLU A 219 5.52 -1.06 11.68
CA GLU A 219 5.77 0.19 12.42
C GLU A 219 5.41 1.37 11.55
N CYS A 220 4.69 2.36 12.09
CA CYS A 220 4.23 3.55 11.39
C CYS A 220 4.77 4.82 12.06
N GLU A 221 5.39 5.72 11.27
CA GLU A 221 5.88 7.03 11.72
C GLU A 221 5.35 8.10 10.77
N GLY A 222 4.78 9.19 11.31
CA GLY A 222 4.22 10.28 10.52
C GLY A 222 2.85 10.00 9.89
N ALA A 223 2.30 8.79 10.05
CA ALA A 223 0.93 8.49 9.71
C ALA A 223 -0.02 9.16 10.70
N SER A 224 -1.15 9.69 10.24
CA SER A 224 -2.21 10.22 11.09
C SER A 224 -3.20 9.15 11.52
N HIS A 225 -3.36 8.13 10.68
CA HIS A 225 -4.32 7.04 10.87
C HIS A 225 -3.74 5.73 10.32
N LEU A 226 -4.33 4.63 10.77
CA LEU A 226 -4.18 3.30 10.22
C LEU A 226 -5.53 2.83 9.69
N ASN A 227 -5.59 2.44 8.42
CA ASN A 227 -6.77 1.72 7.91
C ASN A 227 -6.52 0.22 7.96
N ILE A 228 -7.48 -0.55 8.48
CA ILE A 228 -7.51 -2.01 8.36
C ILE A 228 -8.67 -2.37 7.47
N TRP A 229 -8.35 -3.01 6.33
CA TRP A 229 -9.34 -3.34 5.32
C TRP A 229 -9.26 -4.80 4.87
N ASN A 230 -10.43 -5.38 4.68
CA ASN A 230 -10.64 -6.62 3.94
C ASN A 230 -12.11 -6.71 3.51
N PRO A 231 -12.41 -7.00 2.23
CA PRO A 231 -13.80 -7.04 1.73
C PRO A 231 -14.65 -8.12 2.39
N GLY A 232 -14.04 -9.16 2.95
CA GLY A 232 -14.71 -10.25 3.64
C GLY A 232 -15.71 -11.03 2.79
N PRO A 233 -16.52 -11.88 3.44
CA PRO A 233 -17.53 -12.71 2.77
C PRO A 233 -18.66 -11.86 2.15
N GLU A 234 -18.95 -10.71 2.72
CA GLU A 234 -19.99 -9.79 2.26
C GLU A 234 -19.62 -9.04 0.99
N LYS A 235 -18.34 -9.18 0.57
CA LYS A 235 -17.78 -8.54 -0.64
C LYS A 235 -18.14 -7.06 -0.70
N LEU A 236 -17.69 -6.29 0.30
CA LEU A 236 -17.91 -4.84 0.40
C LEU A 236 -17.59 -4.09 -0.91
N CYS A 237 -16.74 -4.68 -1.75
CA CYS A 237 -16.42 -4.20 -3.09
C CYS A 237 -16.58 -5.36 -4.08
N PRO A 238 -17.75 -5.60 -4.64
CA PRO A 238 -17.99 -6.69 -5.60
C PRO A 238 -17.08 -6.56 -6.82
N GLY A 239 -16.42 -7.69 -7.20
CA GLY A 239 -15.53 -7.74 -8.37
C GLY A 239 -14.10 -7.24 -8.13
N VAL A 240 -13.79 -6.74 -6.93
CA VAL A 240 -12.47 -6.22 -6.53
C VAL A 240 -11.46 -7.36 -6.34
N VAL A 241 -11.88 -8.45 -5.75
CA VAL A 241 -11.05 -9.62 -5.47
C VAL A 241 -11.73 -10.87 -6.02
N PRO A 242 -11.07 -11.69 -6.84
CA PRO A 242 -11.70 -12.87 -7.42
C PRO A 242 -11.99 -13.95 -6.38
N GLY A 243 -13.16 -14.57 -6.49
CA GLY A 243 -13.55 -15.74 -5.69
C GLY A 243 -13.42 -15.55 -4.19
N ASP A 244 -12.68 -16.45 -3.55
CA ASP A 244 -12.42 -16.48 -2.11
C ASP A 244 -11.01 -15.98 -1.75
N GLU A 245 -10.31 -15.31 -2.67
CA GLU A 245 -8.96 -14.77 -2.44
C GLU A 245 -8.92 -13.73 -1.30
N TRP A 246 -10.05 -13.10 -0.97
CA TRP A 246 -10.18 -12.23 0.21
C TRP A 246 -9.79 -12.94 1.52
N ARG A 247 -9.79 -14.29 1.56
CA ARG A 247 -9.33 -15.08 2.72
C ARG A 247 -7.82 -15.08 2.89
N ARG A 248 -7.07 -14.64 1.88
CA ARG A 248 -5.62 -14.79 1.79
C ARG A 248 -4.83 -13.54 2.16
N PHE A 249 -5.51 -12.46 2.52
CA PHE A 249 -4.85 -11.22 2.90
C PHE A 249 -5.60 -10.42 3.96
N VAL A 250 -4.91 -9.45 4.53
CA VAL A 250 -5.46 -8.31 5.25
C VAL A 250 -4.66 -7.08 4.84
N CYS A 251 -5.33 -5.95 4.63
CA CYS A 251 -4.66 -4.68 4.44
C CYS A 251 -4.46 -3.99 5.79
N VAL A 252 -3.24 -3.57 6.06
CA VAL A 252 -2.85 -2.79 7.25
C VAL A 252 -2.13 -1.55 6.72
N GLU A 253 -2.87 -0.45 6.60
CA GLU A 253 -2.54 0.67 5.75
C GLU A 253 -2.18 1.91 6.58
N PRO A 254 -0.90 2.28 6.69
CA PRO A 254 -0.51 3.56 7.25
C PRO A 254 -0.88 4.68 6.27
N ILE A 255 -1.65 5.68 6.76
CA ILE A 255 -2.20 6.76 5.94
C ILE A 255 -2.04 8.12 6.62
N PHE A 256 -1.94 9.16 5.81
CA PHE A 256 -1.97 10.56 6.23
C PHE A 256 -3.22 11.24 5.65
N VAL A 257 -4.21 11.45 6.49
CA VAL A 257 -5.53 11.99 6.16
C VAL A 257 -6.00 12.96 7.24
N GLY A 258 -6.96 13.83 6.92
CA GLY A 258 -7.56 14.77 7.88
C GLY A 258 -8.66 14.15 8.74
N GLY A 259 -9.21 13.01 8.33
CA GLY A 259 -10.28 12.30 9.05
C GLY A 259 -10.58 10.95 8.42
N ALA A 260 -11.54 10.23 8.98
CA ALA A 260 -11.94 8.89 8.53
C ALA A 260 -12.55 8.87 7.10
N ASP A 261 -13.00 10.01 6.62
CA ASP A 261 -13.47 10.22 5.24
C ASP A 261 -12.33 10.34 4.21
N GLY A 262 -11.07 10.21 4.66
CA GLY A 262 -9.89 10.38 3.81
C GLY A 262 -9.62 11.83 3.39
N ALA A 263 -10.20 12.83 4.09
CA ALA A 263 -10.08 14.24 3.74
C ALA A 263 -8.62 14.67 3.51
N PRO A 264 -8.33 15.47 2.47
CA PRO A 264 -6.99 15.98 2.24
C PRO A 264 -6.59 17.02 3.28
N VAL A 265 -5.29 17.08 3.56
CA VAL A 265 -4.68 18.03 4.49
C VAL A 265 -3.84 19.03 3.68
N PRO A 266 -3.94 20.34 3.94
CA PRO A 266 -3.14 21.33 3.22
C PRO A 266 -1.65 21.22 3.61
N ILE A 267 -0.80 21.25 2.61
CA ILE A 267 0.67 21.40 2.72
C ILE A 267 1.02 22.77 2.18
N PRO A 268 1.55 23.70 3.00
CA PRO A 268 1.84 25.06 2.57
C PRO A 268 2.97 25.11 1.53
N PRO A 269 3.15 26.21 0.83
CA PRO A 269 4.26 26.42 -0.09
C PRO A 269 5.62 26.15 0.56
N GLY A 270 6.45 25.34 -0.10
CA GLY A 270 7.74 24.86 0.42
C GLY A 270 7.63 23.82 1.53
N GLY A 271 6.41 23.48 1.95
CA GLY A 271 6.15 22.48 2.98
C GLY A 271 6.31 21.04 2.48
N ARG A 272 6.46 20.13 3.45
CA ARG A 272 6.52 18.69 3.20
C ARG A 272 5.78 17.90 4.25
N ARG A 273 5.33 16.70 3.88
CA ARG A 273 4.78 15.70 4.80
C ARG A 273 5.30 14.33 4.42
N SER A 274 5.79 13.58 5.41
CA SER A 274 6.32 12.22 5.24
C SER A 274 5.49 11.23 6.04
N LEU A 275 5.42 10.03 5.51
CA LEU A 275 4.92 8.84 6.17
C LEU A 275 5.95 7.74 5.94
N LYS A 276 6.40 7.11 7.02
CA LYS A 276 7.34 6.00 6.97
C LYS A 276 6.74 4.78 7.63
N THR A 277 6.90 3.61 6.98
CA THR A 277 6.53 2.32 7.55
C THR A 277 7.69 1.35 7.44
N THR A 278 7.88 0.54 8.49
CA THR A 278 8.88 -0.53 8.51
C THR A 278 8.18 -1.85 8.79
N MET A 279 8.37 -2.81 7.90
CA MET A 279 7.81 -4.15 7.99
C MET A 279 8.90 -5.16 8.37
N ARG A 280 8.66 -5.93 9.44
CA ARG A 280 9.57 -6.98 9.92
C ARG A 280 8.82 -8.28 10.09
N ALA A 281 9.28 -9.33 9.40
CA ALA A 281 8.76 -10.67 9.57
C ALA A 281 9.63 -11.47 10.51
N ARG A 282 8.98 -12.26 11.38
CA ARG A 282 9.63 -13.24 12.26
C ARG A 282 8.89 -14.57 12.16
N ALA A 283 9.61 -15.65 11.93
CA ALA A 283 9.07 -16.98 12.13
C ALA A 283 8.83 -17.19 13.63
N ALA A 284 7.70 -17.78 14.01
CA ALA A 284 7.49 -18.19 15.39
C ALA A 284 8.52 -19.28 15.76
N GLU A 285 9.13 -19.15 16.93
CA GLU A 285 10.05 -20.14 17.45
C GLU A 285 9.39 -21.53 17.50
N ARG A 286 10.14 -22.56 17.12
CA ARG A 286 9.69 -23.92 17.31
C ARG A 286 9.69 -24.16 18.82
N THR A 287 8.52 -24.16 19.45
CA THR A 287 8.41 -24.79 20.77
C THR A 287 8.74 -26.26 20.57
N CYS A 288 9.91 -26.70 21.04
CA CYS A 288 10.18 -28.12 21.22
C CYS A 288 9.25 -28.57 22.34
N ASP A 289 8.08 -29.10 21.99
CA ASP A 289 7.30 -29.90 22.93
C ASP A 289 8.16 -31.08 23.35
N LYS A 290 8.55 -31.04 24.62
CA LYS A 290 9.30 -32.12 25.27
C LYS A 290 8.35 -33.24 25.71
#